data_4e732894a2f41a80f01c4a39bcde4a8e
#
_entry.id   4e732894a2f41a80f01c4a39bcde4a8e
#
_cell.length_a   1.000
_cell.length_b   1.000
_cell.length_c   1.000
_cell.angle_alpha   90.00
_cell.angle_beta   90.00
_cell.angle_gamma   90.00
#
_symmetry.space_group_name_H-M   'P 1'
#
loop_
_entity.id
_entity.type
_entity.pdbx_description
1 polymer ?
#
loop_
_entity_poly.entity_id
_entity_poly.type
_entity_poly.pdbx_seq_one_letter_code
_entity_poly.pdbx_strand_id
1 'polypeptide(L)'
;MNRRKFLNYVGCGCCGAILNGCSNAPITDRRQLKIIPEAKLNAQAAAIYEKIKEKEKMSDDKNKLDEIKDIGRKMENSISEYFVRSNIENPTDGFDWEYILIDKKKVKNAWCMPGGKIAVYTGILDITKNTNGLAAVMGHEIAHAVAKHSVERASRGVLLSTGTSLIDILSGGKLSQVNRATGMNTVGLLSQIGIMNPF
;
A
#
# COMPACT_ATOMS: atom_id res chain seq x y z
N MET A 1 33.80 -27.71 6.83
CA MET A 1 32.94 -27.32 5.69
C MET A 1 33.70 -26.28 4.85
N ASN A 2 33.94 -26.54 3.56
CA ASN A 2 34.79 -25.68 2.73
C ASN A 2 34.04 -24.38 2.41
N ARG A 3 34.69 -23.19 2.52
CA ARG A 3 34.11 -21.85 2.24
C ARG A 3 33.33 -21.78 0.91
N ARG A 4 33.83 -22.45 -0.13
CA ARG A 4 33.14 -22.55 -1.46
C ARG A 4 31.81 -23.29 -1.37
N LYS A 5 31.73 -24.41 -0.61
CA LYS A 5 30.46 -25.14 -0.43
C LYS A 5 29.44 -24.35 0.37
N PHE A 6 29.88 -23.60 1.40
CA PHE A 6 29.00 -22.71 2.17
C PHE A 6 28.41 -21.60 1.28
N LEU A 7 29.22 -20.93 0.48
CA LEU A 7 28.75 -19.90 -0.44
C LEU A 7 27.77 -20.42 -1.51
N ASN A 8 27.98 -21.63 -2.00
CA ASN A 8 27.04 -22.26 -2.96
C ASN A 8 25.71 -22.61 -2.29
N TYR A 9 25.70 -23.10 -1.06
CA TYR A 9 24.45 -23.39 -0.33
C TYR A 9 23.68 -22.14 0.04
N VAL A 10 24.37 -21.09 0.50
CA VAL A 10 23.75 -19.79 0.82
C VAL A 10 23.23 -19.11 -0.46
N GLY A 11 24.00 -19.11 -1.54
CA GLY A 11 23.58 -18.55 -2.82
C GLY A 11 22.37 -19.26 -3.41
N CYS A 12 22.32 -20.60 -3.38
CA CYS A 12 21.19 -21.38 -3.89
C CYS A 12 19.93 -21.23 -3.01
N GLY A 13 20.10 -21.18 -1.68
CA GLY A 13 19.00 -20.96 -0.73
C GLY A 13 18.36 -19.57 -0.87
N CYS A 14 19.16 -18.53 -1.04
CA CYS A 14 18.66 -17.17 -1.25
C CYS A 14 17.93 -17.01 -2.59
N CYS A 15 18.44 -17.62 -3.68
CA CYS A 15 17.75 -17.61 -4.97
C CYS A 15 16.41 -18.35 -4.93
N GLY A 16 16.32 -19.48 -4.24
CA GLY A 16 15.08 -20.24 -4.07
C GLY A 16 14.00 -19.49 -3.30
N ALA A 17 14.37 -18.75 -2.25
CA ALA A 17 13.44 -17.95 -1.45
C ALA A 17 12.89 -16.74 -2.23
N ILE A 18 13.70 -16.13 -3.09
CA ILE A 18 13.27 -14.97 -3.91
C ILE A 18 12.30 -15.41 -5.01
N LEU A 19 12.47 -16.60 -5.57
CA LEU A 19 11.58 -17.14 -6.62
C LEU A 19 10.16 -17.42 -6.13
N ASN A 20 9.99 -17.79 -4.86
CA ASN A 20 8.68 -18.00 -4.23
C ASN A 20 8.02 -16.70 -3.76
N GLY A 21 8.74 -15.57 -3.71
CA GLY A 21 8.22 -14.26 -3.31
C GLY A 21 7.63 -13.43 -4.46
N CYS A 22 7.57 -13.96 -5.69
CA CYS A 22 6.98 -13.27 -6.83
C CYS A 22 5.61 -13.84 -7.14
N SER A 23 4.62 -12.97 -7.27
CA SER A 23 3.27 -13.29 -7.77
C SER A 23 2.91 -12.34 -8.92
N ASN A 24 1.88 -12.68 -9.68
CA ASN A 24 1.36 -11.78 -10.69
C ASN A 24 0.43 -10.74 -10.03
N ALA A 25 0.47 -9.51 -10.52
CA ALA A 25 -0.47 -8.48 -10.12
C ALA A 25 -1.85 -8.80 -10.67
N PRO A 26 -2.92 -8.68 -9.87
CA PRO A 26 -4.28 -8.78 -10.38
C PRO A 26 -4.48 -7.83 -11.57
N ILE A 27 -5.26 -8.23 -12.57
CA ILE A 27 -5.62 -7.47 -13.78
C ILE A 27 -4.46 -7.26 -14.77
N THR A 28 -3.28 -6.83 -14.31
CA THR A 28 -2.16 -6.48 -15.22
C THR A 28 -1.22 -7.62 -15.53
N ASP A 29 -1.37 -8.75 -14.83
CA ASP A 29 -0.52 -9.95 -14.92
C ASP A 29 1.00 -9.67 -14.80
N ARG A 30 1.35 -8.47 -14.34
CA ARG A 30 2.74 -8.04 -14.12
C ARG A 30 3.32 -8.73 -12.89
N ARG A 31 4.54 -9.23 -13.00
CA ARG A 31 5.25 -9.81 -11.84
C ARG A 31 5.45 -8.78 -10.74
N GLN A 32 5.03 -9.10 -9.54
CA GLN A 32 5.16 -8.30 -8.33
C GLN A 32 5.94 -9.03 -7.26
N LEU A 33 6.71 -8.28 -6.47
CA LEU A 33 7.35 -8.80 -5.28
C LEU A 33 6.34 -8.79 -4.12
N LYS A 34 6.06 -9.98 -3.56
CA LYS A 34 5.07 -10.18 -2.48
C LYS A 34 5.72 -10.98 -1.34
N ILE A 35 6.56 -10.30 -0.54
CA ILE A 35 7.24 -10.90 0.62
C ILE A 35 6.37 -10.76 1.87
N ILE A 36 5.61 -9.66 1.97
CA ILE A 36 4.77 -9.39 3.15
C ILE A 36 3.40 -10.04 2.95
N PRO A 37 2.91 -10.83 3.92
CA PRO A 37 1.54 -11.35 3.89
C PRO A 37 0.51 -10.22 3.86
N GLU A 38 -0.46 -10.29 2.95
CA GLU A 38 -1.51 -9.27 2.78
C GLU A 38 -2.32 -9.04 4.05
N ALA A 39 -2.72 -10.12 4.74
CA ALA A 39 -3.48 -10.04 5.97
C ALA A 39 -2.77 -9.19 7.03
N LYS A 40 -1.42 -9.30 7.13
CA LYS A 40 -0.63 -8.47 8.04
C LYS A 40 -0.65 -7.00 7.64
N LEU A 41 -0.55 -6.72 6.33
CA LEU A 41 -0.56 -5.35 5.84
C LEU A 41 -1.95 -4.73 5.99
N ASN A 42 -3.02 -5.47 5.73
CA ASN A 42 -4.40 -5.04 5.93
C ASN A 42 -4.67 -4.71 7.42
N ALA A 43 -4.22 -5.56 8.35
CA ALA A 43 -4.34 -5.30 9.77
C ALA A 43 -3.57 -4.04 10.23
N GLN A 44 -2.36 -3.83 9.71
CA GLN A 44 -1.60 -2.62 9.99
C GLN A 44 -2.28 -1.37 9.42
N ALA A 45 -2.81 -1.45 8.20
CA ALA A 45 -3.55 -0.36 7.57
C ALA A 45 -4.81 -0.01 8.36
N ALA A 46 -5.58 -1.00 8.81
CA ALA A 46 -6.75 -0.79 9.66
C ALA A 46 -6.38 -0.08 10.98
N ALA A 47 -5.31 -0.50 11.66
CA ALA A 47 -4.85 0.14 12.89
C ALA A 47 -4.41 1.60 12.67
N ILE A 48 -3.78 1.91 11.53
CA ILE A 48 -3.41 3.28 11.16
C ILE A 48 -4.65 4.11 10.85
N TYR A 49 -5.61 3.52 10.14
CA TYR A 49 -6.86 4.18 9.79
C TYR A 49 -7.67 4.60 11.03
N GLU A 50 -7.77 3.74 12.05
CA GLU A 50 -8.40 4.11 13.32
C GLU A 50 -7.69 5.28 13.99
N LYS A 51 -6.36 5.28 14.05
CA LYS A 51 -5.59 6.42 14.58
C LYS A 51 -5.82 7.71 13.80
N ILE A 52 -6.05 7.62 12.49
CA ILE A 52 -6.39 8.80 11.67
C ILE A 52 -7.78 9.30 12.05
N LYS A 53 -8.76 8.41 12.25
CA LYS A 53 -10.12 8.78 12.69
C LYS A 53 -10.12 9.49 14.05
N GLU A 54 -9.25 9.04 14.97
CA GLU A 54 -9.10 9.68 16.29
C GLU A 54 -8.41 11.06 16.22
N LYS A 55 -7.42 11.20 15.33
CA LYS A 55 -6.55 12.38 15.27
C LYS A 55 -7.09 13.48 14.38
N GLU A 56 -7.78 13.14 13.31
CA GLU A 56 -8.25 14.08 12.30
C GLU A 56 -9.69 14.49 12.56
N LYS A 57 -10.01 15.74 12.19
CA LYS A 57 -11.39 16.22 12.24
C LYS A 57 -12.18 15.64 11.08
N MET A 58 -13.21 14.85 11.37
CA MET A 58 -14.14 14.36 10.36
C MET A 58 -15.07 15.50 9.91
N SER A 59 -15.50 15.44 8.65
CA SER A 59 -16.46 16.39 8.11
C SER A 59 -17.87 16.10 8.62
N ASP A 60 -18.61 17.16 8.93
CA ASP A 60 -20.02 17.08 9.32
C ASP A 60 -20.97 16.99 8.10
N ASP A 61 -20.45 17.07 6.88
CA ASP A 61 -21.23 16.99 5.63
C ASP A 61 -21.63 15.52 5.35
N LYS A 62 -22.76 15.12 5.94
CA LYS A 62 -23.32 13.79 5.78
C LYS A 62 -23.69 13.48 4.34
N ASN A 63 -24.22 14.47 3.59
CA ASN A 63 -24.62 14.26 2.20
C ASN A 63 -23.40 13.90 1.33
N LYS A 64 -22.29 14.58 1.56
CA LYS A 64 -21.06 14.31 0.82
C LYS A 64 -20.43 12.98 1.23
N LEU A 65 -20.48 12.63 2.50
CA LEU A 65 -20.04 11.32 2.97
C LEU A 65 -20.89 10.18 2.38
N ASP A 66 -22.20 10.37 2.29
CA ASP A 66 -23.10 9.37 1.70
C ASP A 66 -22.86 9.23 0.19
N GLU A 67 -22.60 10.33 -0.53
CA GLU A 67 -22.18 10.31 -1.92
C GLU A 67 -20.88 9.49 -2.11
N ILE A 68 -19.87 9.71 -1.25
CA ILE A 68 -18.62 8.95 -1.26
C ILE A 68 -18.88 7.45 -1.07
N LYS A 69 -19.70 7.09 -0.10
CA LYS A 69 -20.08 5.69 0.17
C LYS A 69 -20.83 5.06 -0.99
N ASP A 70 -21.73 5.80 -1.64
CA ASP A 70 -22.47 5.32 -2.81
C ASP A 70 -21.57 5.06 -4.01
N ILE A 71 -20.62 5.95 -4.27
CA ILE A 71 -19.58 5.74 -5.28
C ILE A 71 -18.77 4.49 -4.95
N GLY A 72 -18.31 4.38 -3.69
CA GLY A 72 -17.53 3.25 -3.23
C GLY A 72 -18.24 1.92 -3.43
N ARG A 73 -19.48 1.80 -2.95
CA ARG A 73 -20.31 0.57 -3.13
C ARG A 73 -20.49 0.18 -4.60
N LYS A 74 -20.70 1.15 -5.49
CA LYS A 74 -20.78 0.87 -6.93
C LYS A 74 -19.48 0.29 -7.47
N MET A 75 -18.35 0.80 -7.01
CA MET A 75 -17.02 0.29 -7.40
C MET A 75 -16.76 -1.10 -6.84
N GLU A 76 -17.07 -1.35 -5.57
CA GLU A 76 -16.97 -2.67 -4.93
C GLU A 76 -17.75 -3.72 -5.75
N ASN A 77 -19.00 -3.42 -6.08
CA ASN A 77 -19.85 -4.31 -6.88
C ASN A 77 -19.26 -4.54 -8.27
N SER A 78 -18.80 -3.47 -8.94
CA SER A 78 -18.19 -3.58 -10.28
C SER A 78 -16.91 -4.39 -10.28
N ILE A 79 -16.07 -4.26 -9.23
CA ILE A 79 -14.86 -5.06 -9.05
C ILE A 79 -15.25 -6.54 -8.87
N SER A 80 -16.18 -6.83 -7.98
CA SER A 80 -16.65 -8.21 -7.73
C SER A 80 -17.20 -8.84 -9.00
N GLU A 81 -18.08 -8.13 -9.72
CA GLU A 81 -18.62 -8.61 -10.99
C GLU A 81 -17.53 -8.87 -12.04
N TYR A 82 -16.53 -7.99 -12.15
CA TYR A 82 -15.44 -8.17 -13.09
C TYR A 82 -14.69 -9.49 -12.82
N PHE A 83 -14.31 -9.74 -11.57
CA PHE A 83 -13.55 -10.94 -11.21
C PHE A 83 -14.37 -12.22 -11.36
N VAL A 84 -15.66 -12.18 -11.02
CA VAL A 84 -16.58 -13.31 -11.26
C VAL A 84 -16.71 -13.61 -12.76
N ARG A 85 -16.94 -12.60 -13.60
CA ARG A 85 -17.04 -12.79 -15.06
C ARG A 85 -15.74 -13.27 -15.70
N SER A 86 -14.61 -12.84 -15.15
CA SER A 86 -13.29 -13.23 -15.63
C SER A 86 -12.84 -14.60 -15.13
N ASN A 87 -13.61 -15.23 -14.22
CA ASN A 87 -13.26 -16.49 -13.57
C ASN A 87 -11.88 -16.46 -12.91
N ILE A 88 -11.55 -15.36 -12.26
CA ILE A 88 -10.29 -15.16 -11.51
C ILE A 88 -10.64 -14.82 -10.06
N GLU A 89 -9.75 -15.22 -9.14
CA GLU A 89 -9.89 -14.90 -7.72
C GLU A 89 -9.96 -13.38 -7.52
N ASN A 90 -10.96 -12.94 -6.77
CA ASN A 90 -11.12 -11.51 -6.47
C ASN A 90 -10.10 -11.07 -5.39
N PRO A 91 -9.16 -10.18 -5.71
CA PRO A 91 -8.14 -9.73 -4.76
C PRO A 91 -8.69 -8.90 -3.60
N THR A 92 -9.97 -8.55 -3.62
CA THR A 92 -10.62 -7.74 -2.60
C THR A 92 -11.53 -8.54 -1.67
N ASP A 93 -11.60 -9.86 -1.78
CA ASP A 93 -12.47 -10.71 -0.93
C ASP A 93 -12.16 -10.60 0.58
N GLY A 94 -10.93 -10.24 0.92
CA GLY A 94 -10.52 -9.99 2.31
C GLY A 94 -10.55 -8.51 2.72
N PHE A 95 -11.18 -7.63 1.94
CA PHE A 95 -11.27 -6.21 2.25
C PHE A 95 -12.46 -5.93 3.18
N ASP A 96 -12.21 -5.07 4.16
CA ASP A 96 -13.22 -4.47 5.03
C ASP A 96 -13.36 -2.99 4.65
N TRP A 97 -14.23 -2.74 3.65
CA TRP A 97 -14.40 -1.43 3.04
C TRP A 97 -14.96 -0.40 4.01
N GLU A 98 -14.26 0.71 4.14
CA GLU A 98 -14.66 1.82 5.00
C GLU A 98 -14.29 3.16 4.37
N TYR A 99 -15.17 4.15 4.51
CA TYR A 99 -15.06 5.46 3.88
C TYR A 99 -15.17 6.57 4.91
N ILE A 100 -14.21 7.50 4.91
CA ILE A 100 -14.27 8.72 5.73
C ILE A 100 -14.06 9.97 4.87
N LEU A 101 -14.65 11.06 5.33
CA LEU A 101 -14.44 12.40 4.80
C LEU A 101 -13.73 13.25 5.87
N ILE A 102 -12.49 13.64 5.61
CA ILE A 102 -11.65 14.41 6.53
C ILE A 102 -11.80 15.91 6.23
N ASP A 103 -12.11 16.70 7.25
CA ASP A 103 -12.29 18.15 7.12
C ASP A 103 -10.94 18.88 7.04
N LYS A 104 -10.34 18.90 5.85
CA LYS A 104 -9.08 19.62 5.56
C LYS A 104 -9.12 20.25 4.16
N LYS A 105 -9.70 21.44 4.04
CA LYS A 105 -9.84 22.17 2.77
C LYS A 105 -8.52 22.47 2.04
N LYS A 106 -7.41 22.56 2.76
CA LYS A 106 -6.09 22.83 2.19
C LYS A 106 -5.44 21.57 1.58
N VAL A 107 -5.91 20.36 1.94
CA VAL A 107 -5.38 19.10 1.47
C VAL A 107 -6.22 18.62 0.30
N LYS A 108 -5.63 18.61 -0.90
CA LYS A 108 -6.29 18.22 -2.15
C LYS A 108 -5.93 16.78 -2.48
N ASN A 109 -6.45 15.83 -1.69
CA ASN A 109 -6.05 14.45 -1.75
C ASN A 109 -7.19 13.47 -1.42
N ALA A 110 -7.03 12.24 -1.87
CA ALA A 110 -7.75 11.05 -1.42
C ALA A 110 -6.75 9.88 -1.39
N TRP A 111 -7.05 8.82 -0.69
CA TRP A 111 -6.22 7.62 -0.67
C TRP A 111 -7.03 6.38 -0.31
N CYS A 112 -6.55 5.22 -0.76
CA CYS A 112 -7.04 3.91 -0.39
C CYS A 112 -5.89 3.08 0.18
N MET A 113 -6.01 2.69 1.44
CA MET A 113 -5.06 1.78 2.09
C MET A 113 -5.40 0.31 1.81
N PRO A 114 -4.44 -0.62 2.01
CA PRO A 114 -4.70 -2.04 1.98
C PRO A 114 -5.89 -2.42 2.86
N GLY A 115 -6.69 -3.38 2.40
CA GLY A 115 -7.89 -3.81 3.11
C GLY A 115 -9.11 -2.92 2.89
N GLY A 116 -9.08 -1.97 1.94
CA GLY A 116 -10.25 -1.19 1.54
C GLY A 116 -10.55 0.01 2.44
N LYS A 117 -9.56 0.56 3.16
CA LYS A 117 -9.72 1.74 4.01
C LYS A 117 -9.49 3.01 3.21
N ILE A 118 -10.55 3.80 2.99
CA ILE A 118 -10.57 4.95 2.07
C ILE A 118 -10.81 6.24 2.84
N ALA A 119 -10.01 7.26 2.53
CA ALA A 119 -10.26 8.61 2.99
C ALA A 119 -10.26 9.61 1.84
N VAL A 120 -11.19 10.54 1.92
CA VAL A 120 -11.30 11.69 1.03
C VAL A 120 -11.13 12.95 1.88
N TYR A 121 -10.33 13.88 1.43
CA TYR A 121 -10.20 15.19 2.08
C TYR A 121 -11.17 16.19 1.44
N THR A 122 -11.78 17.05 2.27
CA THR A 122 -12.72 18.08 1.75
C THR A 122 -12.09 18.98 0.69
N GLY A 123 -10.77 19.18 0.71
CA GLY A 123 -10.07 19.99 -0.29
C GLY A 123 -10.04 19.41 -1.71
N ILE A 124 -10.20 18.08 -1.90
CA ILE A 124 -10.25 17.48 -3.25
C ILE A 124 -11.58 17.77 -3.94
N LEU A 125 -12.65 18.03 -3.17
CA LEU A 125 -14.01 18.24 -3.70
C LEU A 125 -14.09 19.46 -4.61
N ASP A 126 -13.29 20.51 -4.33
CA ASP A 126 -13.21 21.70 -5.19
C ASP A 126 -12.60 21.41 -6.55
N ILE A 127 -11.75 20.35 -6.65
CA ILE A 127 -11.11 19.94 -7.90
C ILE A 127 -12.01 18.99 -8.68
N THR A 128 -12.61 18.04 -8.00
CA THR A 128 -13.46 17.02 -8.60
C THR A 128 -14.77 17.59 -9.11
N LYS A 129 -15.25 18.69 -8.53
CA LYS A 129 -16.42 19.51 -8.90
C LYS A 129 -17.76 18.78 -8.86
N ASN A 130 -17.80 17.51 -9.26
CA ASN A 130 -19.02 16.71 -9.36
C ASN A 130 -18.76 15.24 -9.03
N THR A 131 -19.83 14.46 -8.97
CA THR A 131 -19.81 13.03 -8.68
C THR A 131 -18.90 12.23 -9.61
N ASN A 132 -18.87 12.56 -10.92
CA ASN A 132 -18.03 11.84 -11.88
C ASN A 132 -16.54 12.09 -11.64
N GLY A 133 -16.15 13.34 -11.35
CA GLY A 133 -14.78 13.68 -11.00
C GLY A 133 -14.34 13.01 -9.70
N LEU A 134 -15.22 12.98 -8.69
CA LEU A 134 -14.96 12.29 -7.44
C LEU A 134 -14.82 10.77 -7.66
N ALA A 135 -15.71 10.18 -8.46
CA ALA A 135 -15.63 8.78 -8.83
C ALA A 135 -14.32 8.45 -9.57
N ALA A 136 -13.86 9.32 -10.48
CA ALA A 136 -12.58 9.09 -11.16
C ALA A 136 -11.40 9.06 -10.19
N VAL A 137 -11.33 9.98 -9.22
CA VAL A 137 -10.28 9.99 -8.19
C VAL A 137 -10.37 8.74 -7.31
N MET A 138 -11.56 8.43 -6.79
CA MET A 138 -11.74 7.25 -5.92
C MET A 138 -11.42 5.95 -6.67
N GLY A 139 -11.81 5.83 -7.94
CA GLY A 139 -11.50 4.68 -8.77
C GLY A 139 -10.01 4.50 -8.99
N HIS A 140 -9.27 5.59 -9.15
CA HIS A 140 -7.82 5.57 -9.24
C HIS A 140 -7.18 5.00 -7.95
N GLU A 141 -7.59 5.51 -6.80
CA GLU A 141 -7.05 5.06 -5.50
C GLU A 141 -7.43 3.60 -5.20
N ILE A 142 -8.67 3.21 -5.49
CA ILE A 142 -9.14 1.83 -5.33
C ILE A 142 -8.37 0.89 -6.27
N ALA A 143 -8.11 1.30 -7.52
CA ALA A 143 -7.33 0.50 -8.46
C ALA A 143 -5.91 0.20 -7.94
N HIS A 144 -5.28 1.14 -7.24
CA HIS A 144 -3.99 0.89 -6.60
C HIS A 144 -4.07 -0.18 -5.50
N ALA A 145 -5.15 -0.22 -4.72
CA ALA A 145 -5.37 -1.23 -3.70
C ALA A 145 -5.67 -2.60 -4.32
N VAL A 146 -6.52 -2.65 -5.35
CA VAL A 146 -6.84 -3.87 -6.12
C VAL A 146 -5.59 -4.46 -6.78
N ALA A 147 -4.75 -3.62 -7.41
CA ALA A 147 -3.49 -4.02 -8.02
C ALA A 147 -2.38 -4.34 -6.99
N LYS A 148 -2.68 -4.22 -5.69
CA LYS A 148 -1.76 -4.54 -4.56
C LYS A 148 -0.45 -3.76 -4.59
N HIS A 149 -0.46 -2.53 -5.11
CA HIS A 149 0.73 -1.69 -5.22
C HIS A 149 1.39 -1.41 -3.86
N SER A 150 0.61 -1.30 -2.78
CA SER A 150 1.13 -1.12 -1.42
C SER A 150 1.89 -2.34 -0.92
N VAL A 151 1.43 -3.57 -1.25
CA VAL A 151 2.12 -4.82 -0.92
C VAL A 151 3.48 -4.89 -1.61
N GLU A 152 3.51 -4.54 -2.88
CA GLU A 152 4.75 -4.51 -3.67
C GLU A 152 5.73 -3.47 -3.12
N ARG A 153 5.28 -2.23 -2.87
CA ARG A 153 6.13 -1.17 -2.29
C ARG A 153 6.70 -1.57 -0.93
N ALA A 154 5.85 -2.10 -0.05
CA ALA A 154 6.28 -2.55 1.28
C ALA A 154 7.26 -3.73 1.18
N SER A 155 7.04 -4.68 0.28
CA SER A 155 7.94 -5.81 0.05
C SER A 155 9.30 -5.36 -0.51
N ARG A 156 9.31 -4.41 -1.43
CA ARG A 156 10.55 -3.78 -1.92
C ARG A 156 11.30 -3.05 -0.81
N GLY A 157 10.59 -2.34 0.06
CA GLY A 157 11.16 -1.67 1.22
C GLY A 157 11.87 -2.65 2.16
N VAL A 158 11.25 -3.78 2.48
CA VAL A 158 11.88 -4.84 3.29
C VAL A 158 13.12 -5.40 2.60
N LEU A 159 13.05 -5.68 1.31
CA LEU A 159 14.21 -6.19 0.56
C LEU A 159 15.38 -5.20 0.58
N LEU A 160 15.11 -3.91 0.36
CA LEU A 160 16.13 -2.86 0.40
C LEU A 160 16.72 -2.70 1.79
N SER A 161 15.89 -2.68 2.85
CA SER A 161 16.38 -2.57 4.23
C SER A 161 17.21 -3.77 4.66
N THR A 162 16.80 -4.99 4.27
CA THR A 162 17.58 -6.21 4.52
C THR A 162 18.89 -6.20 3.73
N GLY A 163 18.83 -5.79 2.45
CA GLY A 163 20.03 -5.66 1.60
C GLY A 163 21.02 -4.65 2.16
N THR A 164 20.57 -3.48 2.59
CA THR A 164 21.43 -2.45 3.20
C THR A 164 22.01 -2.92 4.53
N SER A 165 21.26 -3.64 5.35
CA SER A 165 21.76 -4.21 6.60
C SER A 165 22.84 -5.26 6.36
N LEU A 166 22.67 -6.12 5.36
CA LEU A 166 23.70 -7.10 5.00
C LEU A 166 24.98 -6.42 4.47
N ILE A 167 24.84 -5.40 3.63
CA ILE A 167 25.98 -4.62 3.11
C ILE A 167 26.67 -3.89 4.26
N ASP A 168 25.92 -3.35 5.22
CA ASP A 168 26.48 -2.67 6.40
C ASP A 168 27.29 -3.63 7.27
N ILE A 169 26.77 -4.82 7.53
CA ILE A 169 27.47 -5.89 8.26
C ILE A 169 28.76 -6.31 7.51
N LEU A 170 28.68 -6.48 6.20
CA LEU A 170 29.82 -6.89 5.38
C LEU A 170 30.88 -5.78 5.23
N SER A 171 30.47 -4.51 5.28
CA SER A 171 31.35 -3.34 5.20
C SER A 171 31.91 -2.87 6.54
N GLY A 172 31.60 -3.59 7.65
CA GLY A 172 32.04 -3.24 8.98
C GLY A 172 31.37 -1.99 9.56
N GLY A 173 30.10 -1.75 9.23
CA GLY A 173 29.28 -0.67 9.81
C GLY A 173 29.46 0.70 9.15
N LYS A 174 30.15 0.78 8.01
CA LYS A 174 30.39 2.06 7.31
C LYS A 174 29.11 2.73 6.81
N LEU A 175 28.10 1.95 6.42
CA LEU A 175 26.84 2.47 5.90
C LEU A 175 25.99 3.10 7.03
N SER A 176 25.97 2.50 8.20
CA SER A 176 25.26 3.05 9.35
C SER A 176 25.89 4.34 9.88
N GLN A 177 27.21 4.53 9.72
CA GLN A 177 27.89 5.79 10.03
C GLN A 177 27.47 6.92 9.06
N VAL A 178 27.36 6.63 7.76
CA VAL A 178 26.90 7.59 6.74
C VAL A 178 25.43 7.98 7.00
N ASN A 179 24.58 7.03 7.32
CA ASN A 179 23.17 7.29 7.64
C ASN A 179 22.98 8.16 8.90
N ARG A 180 23.83 7.99 9.93
CA ARG A 180 23.84 8.87 11.11
C ARG A 180 24.37 10.27 10.79
N ALA A 181 25.36 10.37 9.92
CA ALA A 181 25.95 11.66 9.50
C ALA A 181 25.03 12.48 8.61
N THR A 182 24.19 11.82 7.79
CA THR A 182 23.25 12.47 6.86
C THR A 182 21.86 12.69 7.43
N GLY A 183 21.57 12.19 8.65
CA GLY A 183 20.24 12.29 9.27
C GLY A 183 19.13 11.49 8.54
N MET A 184 19.49 10.69 7.54
CA MET A 184 18.54 9.87 6.81
C MET A 184 18.11 8.67 7.64
N ASN A 185 16.93 8.79 8.27
CA ASN A 185 16.29 7.68 8.97
C ASN A 185 15.63 6.76 7.94
N THR A 186 16.38 5.78 7.41
CA THR A 186 15.91 4.83 6.39
C THR A 186 14.65 4.06 6.83
N VAL A 187 14.46 3.82 8.11
CA VAL A 187 13.26 3.20 8.67
C VAL A 187 12.06 4.15 8.59
N GLY A 188 12.26 5.44 8.86
CA GLY A 188 11.22 6.48 8.73
C GLY A 188 10.82 6.74 7.27
N LEU A 189 11.78 6.69 6.34
CA LEU A 189 11.51 6.80 4.90
C LEU A 189 10.67 5.63 4.38
N LEU A 190 10.90 4.42 4.87
CA LEU A 190 10.15 3.22 4.47
C LEU A 190 8.70 3.23 4.97
N SER A 191 8.45 3.80 6.16
CA SER A 191 7.09 3.96 6.67
C SER A 191 6.30 5.04 5.90
N GLN A 192 6.96 6.10 5.42
CA GLN A 192 6.33 7.15 4.62
C GLN A 192 6.08 6.73 3.17
N ILE A 193 7.01 6.01 2.54
CA ILE A 193 6.89 5.59 1.13
C ILE A 193 5.88 4.44 0.97
N GLY A 194 5.67 3.61 2.00
CA GLY A 194 4.83 2.42 1.91
C GLY A 194 3.34 2.65 2.01
N ILE A 195 2.88 3.68 2.74
CA ILE A 195 1.49 3.77 3.18
C ILE A 195 0.86 5.16 2.90
N MET A 196 1.63 6.24 2.85
CA MET A 196 1.09 7.60 2.87
C MET A 196 1.47 8.49 1.68
N ASN A 197 2.09 7.97 0.65
CA ASN A 197 2.37 8.78 -0.54
C ASN A 197 1.43 8.36 -1.68
N PRO A 198 0.30 9.06 -1.86
CA PRO A 198 -0.30 9.23 -3.17
C PRO A 198 0.63 10.18 -3.95
N PHE A 199 0.77 10.02 -5.19
CA PHE A 199 1.63 10.70 -6.16
C PHE A 199 1.80 12.19 -5.96
#